data_b536ce67bc7f81eacf17face5a69c282
#
_entry.id   b536ce67bc7f81eacf17face5a69c282
#
_cell.length_a   1.000
_cell.length_b   1.000
_cell.length_c   1.000
_cell.angle_alpha   90.00
_cell.angle_beta   90.00
_cell.angle_gamma   90.00
#
_symmetry.space_group_name_H-M   'P 1'
#
loop_
_entity.id
_entity.type
_entity.pdbx_description
1 polymer ?
#
loop_
_entity_poly.entity_id
_entity_poly.type
_entity_poly.pdbx_seq_one_letter_code
_entity_poly.pdbx_strand_id
1 'polypeptide(L)'
;MIRLLALDMDGTCLNGRSRMTEETIRTIRKAADAGIIIVPTSGRPLTCLPYRMTQEKGLYRYTITSNGAQVVDLEEKKTLFRMLMKRERVVQFLRECEGLNVVRMTHIQHRYVMEGPLMEVAGRIVYGRDVDGIRRVNDMEAFVEKIHYDIEEVQVYFFSGRTRRKVAEILEGYPEFSSAFGSKYVEIFAKNTSKGTALNALASRLGIAKEEIACIGDSANDLPMFEAAGLKIAMGNAVPELKKKADIVTYSNHINGAAKAIEQYIL
;
A
#
# COMPACT_ATOMS: atom_id res chain seq x y z
N MET A 1 -9.82 -9.71 -22.93
CA MET A 1 -10.04 -10.58 -21.74
C MET A 1 -9.09 -10.14 -20.64
N ILE A 2 -9.53 -10.06 -19.40
CA ILE A 2 -8.68 -9.67 -18.26
C ILE A 2 -7.72 -10.81 -17.92
N ARG A 3 -6.44 -10.48 -17.80
CA ARG A 3 -5.36 -11.42 -17.44
C ARG A 3 -4.72 -11.10 -16.09
N LEU A 4 -4.86 -9.84 -15.63
CA LEU A 4 -4.31 -9.39 -14.36
C LEU A 4 -5.36 -8.58 -13.61
N LEU A 5 -5.53 -8.88 -12.32
CA LEU A 5 -6.44 -8.18 -11.42
C LEU A 5 -5.65 -7.60 -10.24
N ALA A 6 -5.49 -6.28 -10.25
CA ALA A 6 -4.87 -5.53 -9.14
C ALA A 6 -5.96 -5.18 -8.11
N LEU A 7 -5.75 -5.60 -6.86
CA LEU A 7 -6.70 -5.46 -5.78
C LEU A 7 -6.10 -4.62 -4.64
N ASP A 8 -6.70 -3.48 -4.36
CA ASP A 8 -6.42 -2.79 -3.11
C ASP A 8 -6.94 -3.59 -1.91
N MET A 9 -6.33 -3.38 -0.74
CA MET A 9 -6.66 -4.15 0.46
C MET A 9 -7.57 -3.37 1.41
N ASP A 10 -7.09 -2.28 1.98
CA ASP A 10 -7.79 -1.53 3.03
C ASP A 10 -8.92 -0.68 2.46
N GLY A 11 -10.16 -0.94 2.86
CA GLY A 11 -11.34 -0.28 2.29
C GLY A 11 -11.88 -0.92 1.02
N THR A 12 -11.16 -1.88 0.44
CA THR A 12 -11.54 -2.61 -0.78
C THR A 12 -11.82 -4.08 -0.48
N CYS A 13 -10.80 -4.91 -0.32
CA CYS A 13 -10.95 -6.33 0.01
C CYS A 13 -11.20 -6.57 1.51
N LEU A 14 -10.80 -5.63 2.36
CA LEU A 14 -11.05 -5.67 3.80
C LEU A 14 -12.29 -4.86 4.16
N ASN A 15 -13.12 -5.42 5.05
CA ASN A 15 -14.27 -4.72 5.60
C ASN A 15 -13.85 -3.67 6.65
N GLY A 16 -14.83 -2.91 7.21
CA GLY A 16 -14.57 -1.88 8.20
C GLY A 16 -13.95 -2.35 9.54
N ARG A 17 -13.72 -3.67 9.70
CA ARG A 17 -12.99 -4.27 10.82
C ARG A 17 -11.62 -4.80 10.39
N SER A 18 -11.11 -4.34 9.26
CA SER A 18 -9.85 -4.81 8.62
C SER A 18 -9.80 -6.33 8.45
N ARG A 19 -10.94 -6.96 8.12
CA ARG A 19 -11.05 -8.41 7.91
C ARG A 19 -11.50 -8.73 6.49
N MET A 20 -10.86 -9.69 5.87
CA MET A 20 -11.31 -10.27 4.62
C MET A 20 -12.36 -11.36 4.90
N THR A 21 -13.50 -11.29 4.22
CA THR A 21 -14.58 -12.26 4.38
C THR A 21 -14.29 -13.54 3.60
N GLU A 22 -14.98 -14.65 3.98
CA GLU A 22 -14.91 -15.91 3.27
C GLU A 22 -15.39 -15.79 1.81
N GLU A 23 -16.42 -14.98 1.58
CA GLU A 23 -16.93 -14.70 0.25
C GLU A 23 -15.89 -14.03 -0.63
N THR A 24 -15.21 -12.99 -0.10
CA THR A 24 -14.15 -12.29 -0.83
C THR A 24 -12.99 -13.23 -1.20
N ILE A 25 -12.50 -14.04 -0.26
CA ILE A 25 -11.43 -15.02 -0.53
C ILE A 25 -11.86 -16.02 -1.59
N ARG A 26 -13.05 -16.60 -1.45
CA ARG A 26 -13.57 -17.61 -2.40
C ARG A 26 -13.67 -17.02 -3.82
N THR A 27 -14.14 -15.79 -3.94
CA THR A 27 -14.28 -15.15 -5.26
C THR A 27 -12.93 -14.81 -5.88
N ILE A 28 -11.96 -14.32 -5.09
CA ILE A 28 -10.59 -14.13 -5.57
C ILE A 28 -9.99 -15.48 -6.01
N ARG A 29 -10.24 -16.57 -5.28
CA ARG A 29 -9.79 -17.92 -5.65
C ARG A 29 -10.38 -18.35 -7.00
N LYS A 30 -11.66 -18.14 -7.24
CA LYS A 30 -12.29 -18.44 -8.54
C LYS A 30 -11.61 -17.68 -9.70
N ALA A 31 -11.28 -16.39 -9.48
CA ALA A 31 -10.58 -15.62 -10.50
C ALA A 31 -9.15 -16.16 -10.76
N ALA A 32 -8.43 -16.56 -9.71
CA ALA A 32 -7.12 -17.19 -9.84
C ALA A 32 -7.22 -18.54 -10.58
N ASP A 33 -8.21 -19.37 -10.24
CA ASP A 33 -8.47 -20.69 -10.87
C ASP A 33 -8.89 -20.54 -12.34
N ALA A 34 -9.48 -19.40 -12.72
CA ALA A 34 -9.77 -19.04 -14.11
C ALA A 34 -8.53 -18.53 -14.88
N GLY A 35 -7.35 -18.54 -14.25
CA GLY A 35 -6.08 -18.14 -14.86
C GLY A 35 -5.75 -16.63 -14.78
N ILE A 36 -6.51 -15.88 -14.00
CA ILE A 36 -6.25 -14.45 -13.79
C ILE A 36 -5.15 -14.27 -12.74
N ILE A 37 -4.13 -13.49 -13.06
CA ILE A 37 -3.04 -13.15 -12.14
C ILE A 37 -3.58 -12.17 -11.10
N ILE A 38 -3.69 -12.62 -9.87
CA ILE A 38 -4.11 -11.78 -8.74
C ILE A 38 -2.90 -11.03 -8.17
N VAL A 39 -3.05 -9.70 -8.03
CA VAL A 39 -1.98 -8.83 -7.50
C VAL A 39 -2.54 -7.99 -6.35
N PRO A 40 -2.39 -8.44 -5.09
CA PRO A 40 -2.65 -7.58 -3.94
C PRO A 40 -1.78 -6.33 -4.00
N THR A 41 -2.40 -5.16 -3.86
CA THR A 41 -1.74 -3.86 -4.02
C THR A 41 -2.07 -2.99 -2.82
N SER A 42 -1.11 -2.73 -1.94
CA SER A 42 -1.38 -2.14 -0.63
C SER A 42 -0.35 -1.07 -0.24
N GLY A 43 -0.80 -0.12 0.62
CA GLY A 43 0.10 0.75 1.37
C GLY A 43 0.87 0.02 2.46
N ARG A 44 0.45 -1.19 2.83
CA ARG A 44 1.13 -2.00 3.86
C ARG A 44 2.47 -2.55 3.35
N PRO A 45 3.47 -2.72 4.23
CA PRO A 45 4.66 -3.52 3.89
C PRO A 45 4.30 -5.01 3.80
N LEU A 46 5.13 -5.79 3.15
CA LEU A 46 4.89 -7.21 2.85
C LEU A 46 4.51 -8.04 4.09
N THR A 47 5.19 -7.82 5.21
CA THR A 47 4.94 -8.58 6.45
C THR A 47 3.64 -8.19 7.18
N CYS A 48 2.93 -7.16 6.70
CA CYS A 48 1.65 -6.70 7.24
C CYS A 48 0.49 -6.90 6.26
N LEU A 49 0.67 -7.70 5.21
CA LEU A 49 -0.42 -8.09 4.32
C LEU A 49 -1.50 -8.86 5.09
N PRO A 50 -2.77 -8.81 4.64
CA PRO A 50 -3.86 -9.46 5.35
C PRO A 50 -3.61 -10.94 5.60
N TYR A 51 -3.65 -11.37 6.86
CA TYR A 51 -3.39 -12.75 7.30
C TYR A 51 -4.18 -13.79 6.50
N ARG A 52 -5.48 -13.54 6.26
CA ARG A 52 -6.32 -14.45 5.47
C ARG A 52 -5.75 -14.69 4.07
N MET A 53 -5.24 -13.66 3.43
CA MET A 53 -4.66 -13.77 2.11
C MET A 53 -3.34 -14.52 2.10
N THR A 54 -2.50 -14.29 3.11
CA THR A 54 -1.19 -14.95 3.24
C THR A 54 -1.29 -16.44 3.57
N GLN A 55 -2.43 -16.90 4.14
CA GLN A 55 -2.69 -18.32 4.40
C GLN A 55 -3.14 -19.09 3.14
N GLU A 56 -3.63 -18.39 2.12
CA GLU A 56 -4.15 -19.01 0.89
C GLU A 56 -3.02 -19.33 -0.09
N LYS A 57 -2.47 -20.54 0.02
CA LYS A 57 -1.37 -20.99 -0.86
C LYS A 57 -1.77 -20.90 -2.34
N GLY A 58 -0.86 -20.36 -3.17
CA GLY A 58 -1.06 -20.26 -4.62
C GLY A 58 -2.17 -19.31 -5.06
N LEU A 59 -2.72 -18.48 -4.15
CA LEU A 59 -3.75 -17.51 -4.52
C LEU A 59 -3.17 -16.37 -5.35
N TYR A 60 -1.96 -15.94 -5.05
CA TYR A 60 -1.24 -14.89 -5.76
C TYR A 60 0.27 -15.14 -5.69
N ARG A 61 0.96 -14.81 -6.76
CA ARG A 61 2.41 -14.89 -6.86
C ARG A 61 3.06 -13.53 -6.64
N TYR A 62 2.45 -12.48 -7.18
CA TYR A 62 3.00 -11.13 -7.14
C TYR A 62 2.22 -10.26 -6.17
N THR A 63 2.90 -9.32 -5.52
CA THR A 63 2.27 -8.30 -4.69
C THR A 63 2.98 -6.96 -4.82
N ILE A 64 2.20 -5.88 -4.72
CA ILE A 64 2.68 -4.50 -4.68
C ILE A 64 2.50 -3.99 -3.25
N THR A 65 3.57 -3.51 -2.63
CA THR A 65 3.61 -3.11 -1.21
C THR A 65 4.14 -1.69 -1.03
N SER A 66 3.92 -1.13 0.16
CA SER A 66 4.37 0.23 0.53
C SER A 66 4.02 1.25 -0.55
N ASN A 67 2.71 1.32 -0.91
CA ASN A 67 2.17 2.24 -1.92
C ASN A 67 2.86 2.17 -3.31
N GLY A 68 3.48 1.04 -3.65
CA GLY A 68 4.19 0.85 -4.91
C GLY A 68 5.70 0.98 -4.82
N ALA A 69 6.26 1.14 -3.62
CA ALA A 69 7.71 1.17 -3.43
C ALA A 69 8.37 -0.15 -3.83
N GLN A 70 7.63 -1.28 -3.78
CA GLN A 70 8.15 -2.58 -4.17
C GLN A 70 7.11 -3.45 -4.89
N VAL A 71 7.60 -4.24 -5.84
CA VAL A 71 6.89 -5.40 -6.41
C VAL A 71 7.67 -6.66 -6.04
N VAL A 72 7.00 -7.60 -5.40
CA VAL A 72 7.63 -8.83 -4.90
C VAL A 72 7.04 -10.05 -5.60
N ASP A 73 7.91 -10.93 -6.08
CA ASP A 73 7.59 -12.30 -6.49
C ASP A 73 7.77 -13.23 -5.29
N LEU A 74 6.67 -13.75 -4.78
CA LEU A 74 6.66 -14.58 -3.58
C LEU A 74 7.17 -16.01 -3.82
N GLU A 75 7.04 -16.52 -5.04
CA GLU A 75 7.54 -17.85 -5.40
C GLU A 75 9.06 -17.84 -5.54
N GLU A 76 9.60 -16.87 -6.29
CA GLU A 76 11.06 -16.72 -6.46
C GLU A 76 11.72 -16.00 -5.27
N LYS A 77 10.92 -15.47 -4.33
CA LYS A 77 11.39 -14.67 -3.19
C LYS A 77 12.30 -13.51 -3.61
N LYS A 78 11.89 -12.81 -4.67
CA LYS A 78 12.66 -11.72 -5.27
C LYS A 78 11.84 -10.43 -5.33
N THR A 79 12.50 -9.31 -5.14
CA THR A 79 11.94 -8.01 -5.47
C THR A 79 12.18 -7.74 -6.96
N LEU A 80 11.10 -7.63 -7.74
CA LEU A 80 11.14 -7.43 -9.19
C LEU A 80 11.27 -5.94 -9.56
N PHE A 81 10.77 -5.06 -8.71
CA PHE A 81 10.80 -3.62 -8.88
C PHE A 81 10.92 -2.95 -7.52
N ARG A 82 11.66 -1.85 -7.46
CA ARG A 82 11.78 -1.04 -6.25
C ARG A 82 11.99 0.43 -6.57
N MET A 83 11.33 1.29 -5.82
CA MET A 83 11.55 2.74 -5.76
C MET A 83 11.71 3.13 -4.30
N LEU A 84 12.95 3.37 -3.89
CA LEU A 84 13.32 3.57 -2.49
C LEU A 84 13.92 4.96 -2.30
N MET A 85 13.64 5.58 -1.16
CA MET A 85 14.31 6.80 -0.73
C MET A 85 15.71 6.47 -0.23
N LYS A 86 16.69 7.29 -0.61
CA LYS A 86 18.05 7.14 -0.12
C LYS A 86 18.11 7.33 1.39
N ARG A 87 18.70 6.34 2.07
CA ARG A 87 18.82 6.31 3.53
C ARG A 87 19.37 7.62 4.10
N GLU A 88 20.45 8.14 3.51
CA GLU A 88 21.11 9.37 3.96
C GLU A 88 20.16 10.58 3.92
N ARG A 89 19.31 10.66 2.90
CA ARG A 89 18.32 11.74 2.76
C ARG A 89 17.20 11.59 3.77
N VAL A 90 16.78 10.35 4.06
CA VAL A 90 15.80 10.10 5.12
C VAL A 90 16.36 10.43 6.50
N VAL A 91 17.61 10.09 6.80
CA VAL A 91 18.28 10.49 8.06
C VAL A 91 18.29 12.01 8.19
N GLN A 92 18.65 12.74 7.13
CA GLN A 92 18.66 14.21 7.15
C GLN A 92 17.24 14.75 7.43
N PHE A 93 16.22 14.24 6.76
CA PHE A 93 14.83 14.64 6.98
C PHE A 93 14.37 14.36 8.44
N LEU A 94 14.68 13.18 8.97
CA LEU A 94 14.33 12.82 10.35
C LEU A 94 15.02 13.73 11.38
N ARG A 95 16.27 14.13 11.11
CA ARG A 95 17.04 15.09 11.92
C ARG A 95 16.44 16.49 11.89
N GLU A 96 16.01 16.96 10.73
CA GLU A 96 15.32 18.25 10.62
C GLU A 96 13.94 18.27 11.30
N CYS A 97 13.34 17.09 11.53
CA CYS A 97 12.13 16.93 12.33
C CYS A 97 12.40 16.81 13.84
N GLU A 98 13.66 16.87 14.29
CA GLU A 98 13.99 16.82 15.71
C GLU A 98 13.36 17.99 16.47
N GLY A 99 12.91 17.74 17.71
CA GLY A 99 12.21 18.73 18.54
C GLY A 99 10.77 19.01 18.12
N LEU A 100 10.27 18.45 17.00
CA LEU A 100 8.85 18.49 16.67
C LEU A 100 8.09 17.44 17.47
N ASN A 101 6.86 17.78 17.88
CA ASN A 101 5.97 16.80 18.52
C ASN A 101 5.34 15.91 17.44
N VAL A 102 6.09 14.88 17.03
CA VAL A 102 5.73 13.90 16.01
C VAL A 102 6.06 12.49 16.46
N VAL A 103 5.39 11.51 15.84
CA VAL A 103 5.78 10.08 15.92
C VAL A 103 6.17 9.63 14.52
N ARG A 104 7.28 8.92 14.43
CA ARG A 104 7.88 8.50 13.16
C ARG A 104 7.73 6.99 12.98
N MET A 105 7.38 6.59 11.77
CA MET A 105 7.31 5.19 11.36
C MET A 105 7.93 5.05 9.98
N THR A 106 8.45 3.87 9.68
CA THR A 106 9.04 3.59 8.37
C THR A 106 8.73 2.18 7.91
N HIS A 107 8.72 1.99 6.59
CA HIS A 107 8.78 0.67 5.99
C HIS A 107 10.21 0.40 5.52
N ILE A 108 10.82 -0.63 6.06
CA ILE A 108 12.21 -1.02 5.78
C ILE A 108 12.29 -2.54 5.66
N GLN A 109 12.87 -3.02 4.55
CA GLN A 109 13.02 -4.45 4.31
C GLN A 109 11.71 -5.24 4.50
N HIS A 110 10.64 -4.71 3.90
CA HIS A 110 9.31 -5.31 3.96
C HIS A 110 8.65 -5.29 5.35
N ARG A 111 9.24 -4.60 6.33
CA ARG A 111 8.76 -4.56 7.72
C ARG A 111 8.31 -3.17 8.10
N TYR A 112 7.35 -3.12 8.99
CA TYR A 112 6.92 -1.89 9.64
C TYR A 112 7.79 -1.62 10.87
N VAL A 113 8.51 -0.49 10.88
CA VAL A 113 9.31 -0.04 12.02
C VAL A 113 8.60 1.15 12.66
N MET A 114 8.34 1.07 13.96
CA MET A 114 7.59 2.07 14.72
C MET A 114 8.42 2.63 15.86
N GLU A 115 8.34 3.95 16.04
CA GLU A 115 9.01 4.62 17.13
C GLU A 115 8.14 4.66 18.40
N GLY A 116 8.71 4.20 19.51
CA GLY A 116 8.12 4.23 20.82
C GLY A 116 7.08 3.12 21.10
N PRO A 117 6.82 2.83 22.40
CA PRO A 117 5.98 1.70 22.83
C PRO A 117 4.50 1.89 22.52
N LEU A 118 3.99 3.13 22.57
CA LEU A 118 2.57 3.42 22.30
C LEU A 118 2.19 3.06 20.87
N MET A 119 3.07 3.31 19.91
CA MET A 119 2.78 3.04 18.51
C MET A 119 2.88 1.55 18.17
N GLU A 120 3.75 0.81 18.85
CA GLU A 120 3.75 -0.65 18.74
C GLU A 120 2.40 -1.23 19.19
N VAL A 121 1.90 -0.80 20.34
CA VAL A 121 0.59 -1.24 20.86
C VAL A 121 -0.55 -0.84 19.91
N ALA A 122 -0.55 0.41 19.44
CA ALA A 122 -1.55 0.88 18.48
C ALA A 122 -1.51 0.07 17.18
N GLY A 123 -0.32 -0.20 16.62
CA GLY A 123 -0.14 -1.02 15.43
C GLY A 123 -0.67 -2.44 15.63
N ARG A 124 -0.38 -3.07 16.75
CA ARG A 124 -0.91 -4.41 17.10
C ARG A 124 -2.44 -4.42 17.23
N ILE A 125 -3.04 -3.35 17.71
CA ILE A 125 -4.51 -3.22 17.79
C ILE A 125 -5.10 -3.05 16.39
N VAL A 126 -4.54 -2.17 15.56
CA VAL A 126 -5.04 -1.86 14.22
C VAL A 126 -4.91 -3.06 13.28
N TYR A 127 -3.73 -3.67 13.23
CA TYR A 127 -3.43 -4.76 12.29
C TYR A 127 -3.78 -6.15 12.85
N GLY A 128 -3.96 -6.32 14.17
CA GLY A 128 -4.36 -7.59 14.78
C GLY A 128 -3.44 -8.75 14.42
N ARG A 129 -3.98 -9.77 13.71
CA ARG A 129 -3.21 -10.94 13.26
C ARG A 129 -2.32 -10.67 12.05
N ASP A 130 -2.49 -9.54 11.37
CA ASP A 130 -1.68 -9.15 10.21
C ASP A 130 -0.29 -8.62 10.63
N VAL A 131 0.01 -8.61 11.93
CA VAL A 131 1.22 -8.04 12.55
C VAL A 131 2.29 -9.10 12.76
N ASP A 132 2.85 -9.64 11.73
CA ASP A 132 4.01 -10.55 11.90
C ASP A 132 5.37 -9.82 11.71
N GLY A 133 5.36 -8.54 11.50
CA GLY A 133 6.57 -7.79 11.11
C GLY A 133 6.76 -6.41 11.71
N ILE A 134 6.05 -6.03 12.79
CA ILE A 134 6.31 -4.75 13.47
C ILE A 134 7.59 -4.87 14.31
N ARG A 135 8.52 -3.95 14.04
CA ARG A 135 9.71 -3.74 14.86
C ARG A 135 9.59 -2.42 15.61
N ARG A 136 9.77 -2.45 16.93
CA ARG A 136 9.88 -1.25 17.74
C ARG A 136 11.32 -0.74 17.79
N VAL A 137 11.46 0.59 17.72
CA VAL A 137 12.70 1.32 17.98
C VAL A 137 12.42 2.44 18.97
N ASN A 138 13.44 2.88 19.70
CA ASN A 138 13.30 4.00 20.64
C ASN A 138 13.61 5.35 19.98
N ASP A 139 14.43 5.32 18.94
CA ASP A 139 14.86 6.48 18.16
C ASP A 139 14.96 6.07 16.70
N MET A 140 14.10 6.65 15.87
CA MET A 140 14.00 6.31 14.45
C MET A 140 15.20 6.81 13.65
N GLU A 141 15.70 8.02 13.96
CA GLU A 141 16.86 8.57 13.27
C GLU A 141 18.10 7.70 13.52
N ALA A 142 18.42 7.46 14.79
CA ALA A 142 19.56 6.62 15.17
C ALA A 142 19.47 5.20 14.64
N PHE A 143 18.24 4.67 14.48
CA PHE A 143 18.02 3.37 13.87
C PHE A 143 18.30 3.41 12.36
N VAL A 144 17.74 4.38 11.63
CA VAL A 144 17.91 4.51 10.17
C VAL A 144 19.38 4.83 9.84
N GLU A 145 20.09 5.58 10.67
CA GLU A 145 21.50 5.86 10.47
C GLU A 145 22.40 4.61 10.52
N LYS A 146 22.03 3.62 11.33
CA LYS A 146 22.82 2.39 11.52
C LYS A 146 22.54 1.27 10.50
N ILE A 147 21.44 1.34 9.78
CA ILE A 147 21.12 0.31 8.76
C ILE A 147 21.84 0.61 7.44
N HIS A 148 21.92 -0.40 6.57
CA HIS A 148 22.56 -0.29 5.25
C HIS A 148 21.54 -0.45 4.09
N TYR A 149 20.27 -0.08 4.32
CA TYR A 149 19.18 -0.26 3.38
C TYR A 149 18.50 1.08 3.10
N ASP A 150 18.10 1.28 1.86
CA ASP A 150 17.22 2.38 1.46
C ASP A 150 15.80 2.14 1.97
N ILE A 151 14.99 3.19 2.04
CA ILE A 151 13.74 3.26 2.77
C ILE A 151 12.55 3.20 1.79
N GLU A 152 11.58 2.33 2.06
CA GLU A 152 10.37 2.16 1.23
C GLU A 152 9.40 3.32 1.43
N GLU A 153 9.12 3.66 2.68
CA GLU A 153 8.16 4.68 3.09
C GLU A 153 8.52 5.25 4.45
N VAL A 154 8.28 6.54 4.66
CA VAL A 154 8.31 7.19 5.98
C VAL A 154 6.92 7.75 6.27
N GLN A 155 6.42 7.51 7.47
CA GLN A 155 5.17 8.10 7.97
C GLN A 155 5.50 8.99 9.17
N VAL A 156 4.99 10.21 9.15
CA VAL A 156 5.13 11.16 10.26
C VAL A 156 3.75 11.55 10.76
N TYR A 157 3.44 11.14 11.98
CA TYR A 157 2.20 11.50 12.68
C TYR A 157 2.39 12.78 13.45
N PHE A 158 1.48 13.73 13.30
CA PHE A 158 1.49 15.03 13.96
C PHE A 158 0.21 15.26 14.78
N PHE A 159 0.36 15.96 15.89
CA PHE A 159 -0.72 16.19 16.86
C PHE A 159 -1.29 17.61 16.81
N SER A 160 -0.75 18.48 15.93
CA SER A 160 -1.24 19.86 15.74
C SER A 160 -1.08 20.34 14.31
N GLY A 161 -1.91 21.28 13.89
CA GLY A 161 -1.79 21.93 12.59
C GLY A 161 -0.48 22.74 12.44
N ARG A 162 0.09 23.22 13.56
CA ARG A 162 1.40 23.88 13.55
C ARG A 162 2.51 22.91 13.19
N THR A 163 2.51 21.73 13.81
CA THR A 163 3.49 20.68 13.50
C THR A 163 3.34 20.18 12.06
N ARG A 164 2.09 19.99 11.61
CA ARG A 164 1.80 19.61 10.20
C ARG A 164 2.43 20.61 9.21
N ARG A 165 2.26 21.93 9.44
CA ARG A 165 2.86 22.95 8.56
C ARG A 165 4.38 22.90 8.58
N LYS A 166 5.00 22.76 9.75
CA LYS A 166 6.46 22.64 9.85
C LYS A 166 7.02 21.43 9.10
N VAL A 167 6.36 20.27 9.20
CA VAL A 167 6.76 19.07 8.43
C VAL A 167 6.61 19.33 6.92
N ALA A 168 5.57 20.03 6.50
CA ALA A 168 5.39 20.39 5.09
C ALA A 168 6.50 21.36 4.60
N GLU A 169 6.85 22.38 5.38
CA GLU A 169 7.95 23.31 5.09
C GLU A 169 9.29 22.58 4.95
N ILE A 170 9.58 21.63 5.85
CA ILE A 170 10.80 20.81 5.76
C ILE A 170 10.81 20.00 4.46
N LEU A 171 9.67 19.39 4.08
CA LEU A 171 9.57 18.57 2.87
C LEU A 171 9.81 19.34 1.56
N GLU A 172 9.64 20.67 1.55
CA GLU A 172 9.99 21.50 0.39
C GLU A 172 11.48 21.41 0.03
N GLY A 173 12.34 21.12 1.01
CA GLY A 173 13.78 20.87 0.81
C GLY A 173 14.13 19.51 0.22
N TYR A 174 13.12 18.66 -0.07
CA TYR A 174 13.31 17.27 -0.56
C TYR A 174 12.56 17.01 -1.88
N PRO A 175 12.98 17.63 -2.98
CA PRO A 175 12.28 17.50 -4.28
C PRO A 175 12.33 16.08 -4.86
N GLU A 176 13.20 15.21 -4.33
CA GLU A 176 13.27 13.79 -4.64
C GLU A 176 12.25 12.92 -3.87
N PHE A 177 11.51 13.51 -2.94
CA PHE A 177 10.42 12.84 -2.25
C PHE A 177 9.06 13.24 -2.83
N SER A 178 8.10 12.35 -2.74
CA SER A 178 6.68 12.64 -2.89
C SER A 178 6.01 12.47 -1.54
N SER A 179 4.99 13.25 -1.26
CA SER A 179 4.28 13.20 0.01
C SER A 179 2.76 13.23 -0.16
N ALA A 180 2.05 12.46 0.66
CA ALA A 180 0.59 12.43 0.73
C ALA A 180 0.14 12.79 2.15
N PHE A 181 -0.42 13.99 2.30
CA PHE A 181 -0.88 14.49 3.59
C PHE A 181 -2.30 14.03 3.90
N GLY A 182 -2.43 13.22 4.94
CA GLY A 182 -3.69 12.95 5.62
C GLY A 182 -4.03 14.01 6.68
N SER A 183 -5.10 13.76 7.46
CA SER A 183 -5.52 14.65 8.53
C SER A 183 -4.57 14.64 9.74
N LYS A 184 -3.94 13.51 10.04
CA LYS A 184 -3.12 13.28 11.24
C LYS A 184 -1.69 12.82 10.94
N TYR A 185 -1.37 12.51 9.70
CA TYR A 185 -0.06 12.03 9.29
C TYR A 185 0.25 12.43 7.85
N VAL A 186 1.49 12.29 7.46
CA VAL A 186 1.95 12.36 6.08
C VAL A 186 2.69 11.05 5.75
N GLU A 187 2.42 10.52 4.58
CA GLU A 187 3.18 9.43 3.95
C GLU A 187 4.18 10.05 2.98
N ILE A 188 5.43 9.59 3.03
CA ILE A 188 6.54 10.11 2.26
C ILE A 188 7.21 8.94 1.55
N PHE A 189 7.41 9.08 0.25
CA PHE A 189 7.99 8.04 -0.62
C PHE A 189 9.05 8.63 -1.55
N ALA A 190 9.78 7.79 -2.23
CA ALA A 190 10.61 8.23 -3.36
C ALA A 190 9.72 8.88 -4.45
N LYS A 191 10.25 9.88 -5.12
CA LYS A 191 9.54 10.58 -6.21
C LYS A 191 9.03 9.59 -7.25
N ASN A 192 7.80 9.81 -7.73
CA ASN A 192 7.11 8.95 -8.70
C ASN A 192 6.73 7.54 -8.18
N THR A 193 6.90 7.26 -6.89
CA THR A 193 6.36 6.03 -6.30
C THR A 193 4.84 6.10 -6.31
N SER A 194 4.21 5.07 -6.86
CA SER A 194 2.76 4.90 -6.80
C SER A 194 2.38 3.44 -7.09
N LYS A 195 1.18 3.03 -6.67
CA LYS A 195 0.61 1.72 -7.03
C LYS A 195 0.57 1.52 -8.56
N GLY A 196 0.31 2.59 -9.32
CA GLY A 196 0.27 2.55 -10.79
C GLY A 196 1.65 2.37 -11.42
N THR A 197 2.67 3.07 -10.94
CA THR A 197 4.04 2.90 -11.44
C THR A 197 4.53 1.45 -11.24
N ALA A 198 4.26 0.89 -10.04
CA ALA A 198 4.60 -0.49 -9.73
C ALA A 198 3.80 -1.50 -10.57
N LEU A 199 2.50 -1.24 -10.78
CA LEU A 199 1.64 -2.09 -11.62
C LEU A 199 2.11 -2.09 -13.08
N ASN A 200 2.45 -0.93 -13.64
CA ASN A 200 3.01 -0.82 -14.98
C ASN A 200 4.34 -1.57 -15.12
N ALA A 201 5.21 -1.49 -14.12
CA ALA A 201 6.48 -2.23 -14.14
C ALA A 201 6.25 -3.75 -14.12
N LEU A 202 5.30 -4.24 -13.31
CA LEU A 202 4.93 -5.65 -13.27
C LEU A 202 4.30 -6.10 -14.60
N ALA A 203 3.32 -5.35 -15.10
CA ALA A 203 2.62 -5.66 -16.36
C ALA A 203 3.60 -5.74 -17.55
N SER A 204 4.51 -4.78 -17.67
CA SER A 204 5.55 -4.77 -18.69
C SER A 204 6.43 -6.02 -18.61
N ARG A 205 6.82 -6.43 -17.40
CA ARG A 205 7.63 -7.64 -17.20
C ARG A 205 6.90 -8.92 -17.57
N LEU A 206 5.57 -8.95 -17.38
CA LEU A 206 4.73 -10.11 -17.71
C LEU A 206 4.21 -10.10 -19.15
N GLY A 207 4.47 -9.06 -19.93
CA GLY A 207 3.93 -8.91 -21.27
C GLY A 207 2.40 -8.79 -21.28
N ILE A 208 1.83 -8.06 -20.32
CA ILE A 208 0.38 -7.83 -20.18
C ILE A 208 0.08 -6.41 -20.62
N ALA A 209 -0.82 -6.25 -21.60
CA ALA A 209 -1.27 -4.96 -22.08
C ALA A 209 -2.21 -4.29 -21.07
N LYS A 210 -2.28 -2.96 -21.10
CA LYS A 210 -3.15 -2.19 -20.19
C LYS A 210 -4.60 -2.64 -20.25
N GLU A 211 -5.10 -2.95 -21.43
CA GLU A 211 -6.48 -3.39 -21.70
C GLU A 211 -6.79 -4.77 -21.07
N GLU A 212 -5.76 -5.53 -20.72
CA GLU A 212 -5.87 -6.83 -20.07
C GLU A 212 -5.79 -6.74 -18.54
N ILE A 213 -5.68 -5.53 -17.99
CA ILE A 213 -5.57 -5.25 -16.56
C ILE A 213 -6.89 -4.72 -16.04
N ALA A 214 -7.43 -5.32 -14.98
CA ALA A 214 -8.48 -4.74 -14.17
C ALA A 214 -7.93 -4.30 -12.81
N CYS A 215 -8.51 -3.27 -12.22
CA CYS A 215 -8.17 -2.85 -10.87
C CYS A 215 -9.43 -2.50 -10.07
N ILE A 216 -9.38 -2.78 -8.75
CA ILE A 216 -10.42 -2.42 -7.79
C ILE A 216 -9.77 -1.63 -6.65
N GLY A 217 -10.34 -0.46 -6.31
CA GLY A 217 -9.81 0.42 -5.27
C GLY A 217 -10.85 1.35 -4.67
N ASP A 218 -10.49 2.07 -3.60
CA ASP A 218 -11.41 2.96 -2.89
C ASP A 218 -10.85 4.34 -2.51
N SER A 219 -9.53 4.52 -2.52
CA SER A 219 -8.93 5.76 -2.02
C SER A 219 -8.03 6.49 -3.04
N ALA A 220 -7.54 7.68 -2.68
CA ALA A 220 -6.80 8.53 -3.61
C ALA A 220 -5.48 7.91 -4.10
N ASN A 221 -4.83 7.05 -3.30
CA ASN A 221 -3.61 6.33 -3.70
C ASN A 221 -3.86 5.25 -4.77
N ASP A 222 -5.14 4.95 -5.10
CA ASP A 222 -5.52 4.04 -6.19
C ASP A 222 -5.69 4.75 -7.54
N LEU A 223 -5.73 6.09 -7.57
CA LEU A 223 -5.83 6.85 -8.83
C LEU A 223 -4.74 6.47 -9.84
N PRO A 224 -3.45 6.38 -9.46
CA PRO A 224 -2.42 5.93 -10.39
C PRO A 224 -2.60 4.48 -10.86
N MET A 225 -3.18 3.60 -10.03
CA MET A 225 -3.50 2.22 -10.41
C MET A 225 -4.61 2.20 -11.47
N PHE A 226 -5.61 3.08 -11.36
CA PHE A 226 -6.65 3.26 -12.38
C PHE A 226 -6.07 3.73 -13.71
N GLU A 227 -5.08 4.61 -13.69
CA GLU A 227 -4.41 5.06 -14.92
C GLU A 227 -3.62 3.94 -15.61
N ALA A 228 -3.16 2.94 -14.85
CA ALA A 228 -2.42 1.79 -15.35
C ALA A 228 -3.31 0.64 -15.86
N ALA A 229 -4.63 0.67 -15.59
CA ALA A 229 -5.57 -0.40 -15.94
C ALA A 229 -6.53 -0.01 -17.06
N GLY A 230 -6.99 -1.02 -17.83
CA GLY A 230 -8.03 -0.88 -18.83
C GLY A 230 -9.43 -0.89 -18.22
N LEU A 231 -9.68 -1.74 -17.20
CA LEU A 231 -10.95 -1.79 -16.47
C LEU A 231 -10.75 -1.26 -15.05
N LYS A 232 -11.46 -0.19 -14.70
CA LYS A 232 -11.34 0.54 -13.44
C LYS A 232 -12.63 0.44 -12.65
N ILE A 233 -12.57 -0.21 -11.49
CA ILE A 233 -13.72 -0.44 -10.63
C ILE A 233 -13.53 0.27 -9.30
N ALA A 234 -14.34 1.28 -9.01
CA ALA A 234 -14.35 1.95 -7.71
C ALA A 234 -15.31 1.25 -6.75
N MET A 235 -14.90 1.14 -5.49
CA MET A 235 -15.77 0.67 -4.42
C MET A 235 -16.91 1.65 -4.14
N GLY A 236 -18.04 1.16 -3.62
CA GLY A 236 -19.17 2.00 -3.22
C GLY A 236 -18.83 3.00 -2.09
N ASN A 237 -17.85 2.66 -1.25
CA ASN A 237 -17.28 3.55 -0.24
C ASN A 237 -16.10 4.41 -0.74
N ALA A 238 -15.74 4.33 -2.03
CA ALA A 238 -14.60 5.05 -2.57
C ALA A 238 -14.78 6.58 -2.52
N VAL A 239 -13.63 7.27 -2.47
CA VAL A 239 -13.60 8.74 -2.54
C VAL A 239 -14.22 9.25 -3.85
N PRO A 240 -14.86 10.44 -3.85
CA PRO A 240 -15.55 10.96 -5.04
C PRO A 240 -14.65 11.07 -6.27
N GLU A 241 -13.38 11.41 -6.08
CA GLU A 241 -12.41 11.56 -7.18
C GLU A 241 -12.15 10.22 -7.90
N LEU A 242 -12.03 9.12 -7.15
CA LEU A 242 -11.83 7.80 -7.72
C LEU A 242 -13.08 7.32 -8.45
N LYS A 243 -14.28 7.55 -7.89
CA LYS A 243 -15.55 7.22 -8.55
C LYS A 243 -15.73 7.93 -9.90
N LYS A 244 -15.27 9.18 -10.01
CA LYS A 244 -15.32 9.94 -11.28
C LYS A 244 -14.41 9.37 -12.35
N LYS A 245 -13.34 8.65 -11.99
CA LYS A 245 -12.37 8.04 -12.91
C LYS A 245 -12.68 6.58 -13.21
N ALA A 246 -13.61 5.97 -12.49
CA ALA A 246 -13.98 4.58 -12.64
C ALA A 246 -14.90 4.37 -13.85
N ASP A 247 -14.75 3.21 -14.50
CA ASP A 247 -15.69 2.73 -15.51
C ASP A 247 -16.95 2.14 -14.82
N ILE A 248 -16.77 1.59 -13.62
CA ILE A 248 -17.80 0.94 -12.81
C ILE A 248 -17.67 1.37 -11.35
N VAL A 249 -18.78 1.62 -10.69
CA VAL A 249 -18.86 1.76 -9.23
C VAL A 249 -19.61 0.56 -8.68
N THR A 250 -18.91 -0.27 -7.90
CA THR A 250 -19.48 -1.45 -7.26
C THR A 250 -20.08 -1.14 -5.87
N TYR A 251 -20.43 -2.15 -5.12
CA TYR A 251 -20.94 -2.04 -3.75
C TYR A 251 -19.83 -1.67 -2.76
N SER A 252 -20.22 -1.29 -1.53
CA SER A 252 -19.29 -1.01 -0.43
C SER A 252 -18.56 -2.28 0.04
N ASN A 253 -17.35 -2.11 0.59
CA ASN A 253 -16.58 -3.16 1.24
C ASN A 253 -17.31 -3.84 2.41
N HIS A 254 -18.27 -3.15 3.04
CA HIS A 254 -19.09 -3.72 4.12
C HIS A 254 -20.03 -4.87 3.65
N ILE A 255 -20.35 -4.91 2.37
CA ILE A 255 -21.24 -5.90 1.75
C ILE A 255 -20.55 -6.64 0.59
N ASN A 256 -19.25 -6.89 0.76
CA ASN A 256 -18.41 -7.66 -0.18
C ASN A 256 -18.38 -7.08 -1.61
N GLY A 257 -18.30 -5.75 -1.74
CA GLY A 257 -18.33 -5.07 -3.03
C GLY A 257 -17.24 -5.56 -4.00
N ALA A 258 -16.02 -5.85 -3.51
CA ALA A 258 -14.95 -6.39 -4.34
C ALA A 258 -15.31 -7.79 -4.91
N ALA A 259 -15.86 -8.69 -4.09
CA ALA A 259 -16.32 -10.01 -4.54
C ALA A 259 -17.39 -9.89 -5.62
N LYS A 260 -18.40 -9.04 -5.40
CA LYS A 260 -19.46 -8.81 -6.38
C LYS A 260 -18.94 -8.25 -7.70
N ALA A 261 -17.96 -7.34 -7.63
CA ALA A 261 -17.32 -6.78 -8.82
C ALA A 261 -16.58 -7.87 -9.62
N ILE A 262 -15.84 -8.73 -8.93
CA ILE A 262 -15.11 -9.84 -9.58
C ILE A 262 -16.08 -10.79 -10.25
N GLU A 263 -17.14 -11.22 -9.57
CA GLU A 263 -18.15 -12.14 -10.12
C GLU A 263 -18.88 -11.56 -11.34
N GLN A 264 -19.16 -10.26 -11.34
CA GLN A 264 -20.00 -9.64 -12.37
C GLN A 264 -19.23 -9.15 -13.59
N TYR A 265 -17.98 -8.73 -13.42
CA TYR A 265 -17.24 -7.99 -14.46
C TYR A 265 -15.89 -8.60 -14.82
N ILE A 266 -15.40 -9.58 -14.06
CA ILE A 266 -14.09 -10.18 -14.28
C ILE A 266 -14.23 -11.65 -14.70
N LEU A 267 -15.14 -12.39 -14.06
CA LEU A 267 -15.49 -13.80 -14.38
C LEU A 267 -16.57 -13.90 -15.44
#